data_fff5993729d46e956b0a4b87435a38a4
#
_entry.id   fff5993729d46e956b0a4b87435a38a4
#
_cell.length_a   1.000
_cell.length_b   1.000
_cell.length_c   1.000
_cell.angle_alpha   90.00
_cell.angle_beta   90.00
_cell.angle_gamma   90.00
#
_symmetry.space_group_name_H-M   'P 1'
#
loop_
_entity.id
_entity.type
_entity.pdbx_description
1 polymer ?
#
loop_
_entity_poly.entity_id
_entity_poly.type
_entity_poly.pdbx_seq_one_letter_code
_entity_poly.pdbx_strand_id
1 'polypeptide(L)'
;GAKLDTSITSLNGQKVDKLFFKNEALAEKAKNYLNNNKFFIRKIDEKTISRKPKAPFNTSTLQQTANSQLNFSASQTMTIAQGLYMGIDINKETIALITYMRTDSITLSKDSIDTIRKNISEQYGDKYLPDKPIEYKSRKKNAQEAHEAIRPTDISIKPESIKDYLSEEQF
;
A
#
# COMPACT_ATOMS: atom_id res chain seq x y z
N GLY A 1 29.32 -16.54 -1.76
CA GLY A 1 28.69 -16.37 -0.45
C GLY A 1 27.82 -15.14 -0.43
N ALA A 2 26.79 -15.12 0.41
CA ALA A 2 25.93 -13.95 0.56
C ALA A 2 26.70 -12.81 1.24
N LYS A 3 26.56 -11.60 0.72
CA LYS A 3 27.11 -10.39 1.34
C LYS A 3 26.07 -9.82 2.29
N LEU A 4 26.46 -9.56 3.53
CA LEU A 4 25.61 -8.97 4.56
C LEU A 4 26.13 -7.57 4.90
N ASP A 5 25.26 -6.56 4.77
CA ASP A 5 25.56 -5.22 5.26
C ASP A 5 25.20 -5.14 6.75
N THR A 6 26.17 -4.76 7.56
CA THR A 6 26.04 -4.75 9.02
C THR A 6 26.50 -3.42 9.59
N SER A 7 26.02 -3.09 10.79
CA SER A 7 26.46 -1.95 11.56
C SER A 7 26.79 -2.36 12.99
N ILE A 8 27.76 -1.67 13.59
CA ILE A 8 28.11 -1.89 15.00
C ILE A 8 27.03 -1.24 15.86
N THR A 9 26.39 -2.03 16.72
CA THR A 9 25.40 -1.55 17.70
C THR A 9 25.95 -1.48 19.12
N SER A 10 26.96 -2.31 19.42
CA SER A 10 27.66 -2.27 20.72
C SER A 10 29.12 -2.69 20.58
N LEU A 11 30.00 -2.14 21.44
CA LEU A 11 31.38 -2.50 21.55
C LEU A 11 31.74 -2.64 23.03
N ASN A 12 32.27 -3.79 23.43
CA ASN A 12 32.59 -4.12 24.83
C ASN A 12 31.45 -3.87 25.82
N GLY A 13 30.18 -4.19 25.38
CA GLY A 13 28.99 -3.99 26.20
C GLY A 13 28.44 -2.54 26.22
N GLN A 14 29.12 -1.59 25.60
CA GLN A 14 28.67 -0.21 25.49
C GLN A 14 27.95 -0.01 24.16
N LYS A 15 26.83 0.73 24.18
CA LYS A 15 26.08 1.08 22.97
C LYS A 15 26.90 2.03 22.09
N VAL A 16 27.00 1.72 20.82
CA VAL A 16 27.67 2.57 19.82
C VAL A 16 26.62 3.49 19.19
N ASP A 17 26.81 4.80 19.34
CA ASP A 17 26.03 5.83 18.64
C ASP A 17 26.92 6.62 17.68
N LYS A 18 26.37 7.66 17.04
CA LYS A 18 27.08 8.47 16.05
C LYS A 18 28.33 9.19 16.60
N LEU A 19 28.42 9.40 17.93
CA LEU A 19 29.47 10.14 18.59
C LEU A 19 30.36 9.24 19.48
N PHE A 20 30.19 7.93 19.39
CA PHE A 20 30.92 6.96 20.21
C PHE A 20 32.44 7.06 20.03
N PHE A 21 32.90 7.17 18.79
CA PHE A 21 34.30 7.34 18.48
C PHE A 21 34.66 8.81 18.51
N LYS A 22 35.36 9.23 19.57
CA LYS A 22 35.73 10.63 19.83
C LYS A 22 36.83 11.19 18.90
N ASN A 23 37.55 10.33 18.21
CA ASN A 23 38.60 10.71 17.26
C ASN A 23 38.80 9.59 16.22
N GLU A 24 39.46 9.95 15.13
CA GLU A 24 39.75 9.07 14.01
C GLU A 24 40.62 7.87 14.42
N ALA A 25 41.61 8.07 15.30
CA ALA A 25 42.49 7.00 15.73
C ALA A 25 41.74 5.86 16.45
N LEU A 26 40.74 6.17 17.25
CA LEU A 26 39.87 5.16 17.90
C LEU A 26 38.97 4.44 16.89
N ALA A 27 38.46 5.15 15.90
CA ALA A 27 37.65 4.56 14.83
C ALA A 27 38.47 3.60 13.96
N GLU A 28 39.67 4.01 13.55
CA GLU A 28 40.60 3.16 12.78
C GLU A 28 41.07 1.92 13.57
N LYS A 29 41.32 2.06 14.86
CA LYS A 29 41.64 0.91 15.71
C LYS A 29 40.51 -0.10 15.78
N ALA A 30 39.28 0.37 15.91
CA ALA A 30 38.08 -0.50 15.89
C ALA A 30 37.89 -1.18 14.52
N LYS A 31 38.07 -0.45 13.43
CA LYS A 31 37.98 -0.97 12.06
C LYS A 31 39.01 -2.07 11.81
N ASN A 32 40.25 -1.83 12.20
CA ASN A 32 41.34 -2.81 12.06
C ASN A 32 41.09 -4.08 12.90
N TYR A 33 40.56 -3.92 14.11
CA TYR A 33 40.13 -5.05 14.93
C TYR A 33 39.03 -5.87 14.26
N LEU A 34 38.04 -5.22 13.73
CA LEU A 34 36.92 -5.90 13.04
C LEU A 34 37.38 -6.62 11.77
N ASN A 35 38.22 -5.99 10.96
CA ASN A 35 38.72 -6.59 9.72
C ASN A 35 39.59 -7.83 9.94
N ASN A 36 40.29 -7.91 11.08
CA ASN A 36 41.18 -9.00 11.40
C ASN A 36 40.55 -10.13 12.25
N ASN A 37 39.25 -10.02 12.55
CA ASN A 37 38.56 -11.03 13.35
C ASN A 37 37.46 -11.74 12.57
N LYS A 38 37.15 -12.97 12.98
CA LYS A 38 36.03 -13.75 12.40
C LYS A 38 34.73 -13.35 13.07
N PHE A 39 33.71 -13.28 12.26
CA PHE A 39 32.34 -13.03 12.70
C PHE A 39 31.53 -14.32 12.67
N PHE A 40 30.56 -14.42 13.56
CA PHE A 40 29.58 -15.51 13.57
C PHE A 40 28.20 -14.95 13.91
N ILE A 41 27.17 -15.58 13.33
CA ILE A 41 25.79 -15.26 13.65
C ILE A 41 25.46 -15.90 14.99
N ARG A 42 25.23 -15.08 16.00
CA ARG A 42 24.93 -15.56 17.35
C ARG A 42 23.48 -16.00 17.51
N LYS A 43 22.55 -15.28 16.84
CA LYS A 43 21.12 -15.51 16.96
C LYS A 43 20.41 -15.03 15.69
N ILE A 44 19.42 -15.81 15.27
CA ILE A 44 18.47 -15.42 14.24
C ILE A 44 17.10 -15.41 14.90
N ASP A 45 16.43 -14.26 14.92
CA ASP A 45 15.07 -14.13 15.40
C ASP A 45 14.14 -14.04 14.18
N GLU A 46 13.31 -15.05 13.98
CA GLU A 46 12.26 -15.06 12.96
C GLU A 46 10.95 -14.66 13.58
N LYS A 47 10.26 -13.72 12.95
CA LYS A 47 8.96 -13.26 13.39
C LYS A 47 7.98 -13.25 12.23
N THR A 48 6.91 -14.01 12.36
CA THR A 48 5.79 -13.95 11.44
C THR A 48 4.97 -12.70 11.71
N ILE A 49 4.82 -11.85 10.68
CA ILE A 49 4.00 -10.64 10.75
C ILE A 49 2.76 -10.86 9.89
N SER A 50 1.59 -10.81 10.52
CA SER A 50 0.32 -10.81 9.81
C SER A 50 -0.06 -9.38 9.42
N ARG A 51 -0.38 -9.15 8.15
CA ARG A 51 -0.86 -7.86 7.64
C ARG A 51 -2.29 -8.03 7.13
N LYS A 52 -3.17 -7.11 7.53
CA LYS A 52 -4.53 -7.04 7.00
C LYS A 52 -4.56 -6.12 5.78
N PRO A 53 -5.45 -6.37 4.80
CA PRO A 53 -5.71 -5.43 3.72
C PRO A 53 -6.12 -4.06 4.29
N LYS A 54 -5.78 -3.00 3.56
CA LYS A 54 -6.25 -1.65 3.88
C LYS A 54 -7.75 -1.53 3.60
N ALA A 55 -8.40 -0.57 4.27
CA ALA A 55 -9.78 -0.23 3.96
C ALA A 55 -9.92 0.29 2.52
N PRO A 56 -11.11 0.15 1.92
CA PRO A 56 -11.42 0.82 0.66
C PRO A 56 -11.17 2.31 0.73
N PHE A 57 -10.92 2.94 -0.40
CA PHE A 57 -10.62 4.36 -0.45
C PHE A 57 -11.85 5.22 -0.12
N ASN A 58 -11.61 6.26 0.64
CA ASN A 58 -12.39 7.49 0.65
C ASN A 58 -11.56 8.62 0.01
N THR A 59 -12.13 9.82 -0.13
CA THR A 59 -11.45 10.97 -0.74
C THR A 59 -10.07 11.21 -0.12
N SER A 60 -9.98 11.26 1.21
CA SER A 60 -8.71 11.55 1.90
C SER A 60 -7.65 10.49 1.68
N THR A 61 -8.02 9.22 1.78
CA THR A 61 -7.05 8.11 1.61
C THR A 61 -6.65 7.92 0.15
N LEU A 62 -7.53 8.20 -0.81
CA LEU A 62 -7.21 8.23 -2.23
C LEU A 62 -6.14 9.30 -2.50
N GLN A 63 -6.35 10.55 -2.06
CA GLN A 63 -5.40 11.64 -2.25
C GLN A 63 -4.04 11.35 -1.60
N GLN A 64 -4.02 10.84 -0.37
CA GLN A 64 -2.79 10.48 0.33
C GLN A 64 -2.01 9.39 -0.40
N THR A 65 -2.71 8.37 -0.90
CA THR A 65 -2.07 7.27 -1.61
C THR A 65 -1.54 7.69 -2.97
N ALA A 66 -2.32 8.47 -3.74
CA ALA A 66 -1.90 9.02 -5.02
C ALA A 66 -0.68 9.96 -4.86
N ASN A 67 -0.67 10.78 -3.80
CA ASN A 67 0.48 11.63 -3.52
C ASN A 67 1.73 10.80 -3.18
N SER A 68 1.61 9.80 -2.30
CA SER A 68 2.76 9.03 -1.83
C SER A 68 3.33 8.06 -2.85
N GLN A 69 2.51 7.56 -3.79
CA GLN A 69 2.93 6.57 -4.77
C GLN A 69 3.18 7.15 -6.16
N LEU A 70 2.42 8.18 -6.55
CA LEU A 70 2.43 8.75 -7.89
C LEU A 70 2.91 10.21 -7.91
N ASN A 71 3.16 10.81 -6.73
CA ASN A 71 3.49 12.24 -6.57
C ASN A 71 2.40 13.19 -7.09
N PHE A 72 1.15 12.75 -7.18
CA PHE A 72 0.04 13.61 -7.58
C PHE A 72 -0.34 14.58 -6.48
N SER A 73 -0.67 15.81 -6.85
CA SER A 73 -1.31 16.76 -5.93
C SER A 73 -2.75 16.32 -5.63
N ALA A 74 -3.33 16.83 -4.55
CA ALA A 74 -4.73 16.57 -4.22
C ALA A 74 -5.69 17.03 -5.35
N SER A 75 -5.42 18.20 -5.96
CA SER A 75 -6.22 18.69 -7.09
C SER A 75 -6.12 17.78 -8.31
N GLN A 76 -4.91 17.38 -8.69
CA GLN A 76 -4.67 16.47 -9.82
C GLN A 76 -5.37 15.12 -9.59
N THR A 77 -5.23 14.54 -8.40
CA THR A 77 -5.92 13.30 -8.02
C THR A 77 -7.43 13.43 -8.21
N MET A 78 -8.03 14.53 -7.76
CA MET A 78 -9.48 14.72 -7.89
C MET A 78 -9.92 14.97 -9.32
N THR A 79 -9.12 15.62 -10.15
CA THR A 79 -9.41 15.80 -11.58
C THR A 79 -9.40 14.46 -12.32
N ILE A 80 -8.38 13.63 -12.08
CA ILE A 80 -8.29 12.29 -12.67
C ILE A 80 -9.46 11.41 -12.20
N ALA A 81 -9.72 11.37 -10.90
CA ALA A 81 -10.84 10.60 -10.34
C ALA A 81 -12.20 11.07 -10.87
N GLN A 82 -12.38 12.38 -11.07
CA GLN A 82 -13.59 12.92 -11.71
C GLN A 82 -13.76 12.39 -13.14
N GLY A 83 -12.67 12.35 -13.93
CA GLY A 83 -12.70 11.80 -15.28
C GLY A 83 -13.10 10.32 -15.29
N LEU A 84 -12.51 9.50 -14.41
CA LEU A 84 -12.83 8.08 -14.29
C LEU A 84 -14.29 7.84 -13.83
N TYR A 85 -14.83 8.71 -12.98
CA TYR A 85 -16.21 8.66 -12.53
C TYR A 85 -17.21 9.10 -13.61
N MET A 86 -16.90 10.18 -14.34
CA MET A 86 -17.76 10.68 -15.44
C MET A 86 -17.86 9.69 -16.59
N GLY A 87 -16.86 8.84 -16.73
CA GLY A 87 -16.79 7.79 -17.73
C GLY A 87 -15.74 8.02 -18.80
N ILE A 88 -15.29 6.92 -19.33
CA ILE A 88 -14.33 6.84 -20.44
C ILE A 88 -15.05 6.23 -21.64
N ASP A 89 -14.83 6.78 -22.81
CA ASP A 89 -15.41 6.24 -24.05
C ASP A 89 -14.63 5.00 -24.49
N ILE A 90 -15.25 3.84 -24.31
CA ILE A 90 -14.71 2.53 -24.67
C ILE A 90 -15.63 1.89 -25.69
N ASN A 91 -15.15 1.63 -26.90
CA ASN A 91 -15.91 1.00 -27.97
C ASN A 91 -17.27 1.67 -28.27
N LYS A 92 -17.34 3.01 -28.23
CA LYS A 92 -18.54 3.85 -28.42
C LYS A 92 -19.54 3.85 -27.26
N GLU A 93 -19.17 3.31 -26.13
CA GLU A 93 -19.94 3.37 -24.90
C GLU A 93 -19.15 4.15 -23.84
N THR A 94 -19.82 5.06 -23.14
CA THR A 94 -19.19 5.80 -22.02
C THR A 94 -19.37 4.99 -20.74
N ILE A 95 -18.28 4.49 -20.18
CA ILE A 95 -18.27 3.61 -19.00
C ILE A 95 -17.64 4.34 -17.82
N ALA A 96 -18.39 4.55 -16.75
CA ALA A 96 -17.87 5.02 -15.48
C ALA A 96 -17.03 3.91 -14.83
N LEU A 97 -15.75 4.17 -14.56
CA LEU A 97 -14.82 3.15 -14.08
C LEU A 97 -14.74 3.05 -12.56
N ILE A 98 -15.11 4.12 -11.85
CA ILE A 98 -15.11 4.14 -10.38
C ILE A 98 -16.43 4.70 -9.84
N THR A 99 -16.72 4.39 -8.57
CA THR A 99 -17.83 5.00 -7.83
C THR A 99 -17.49 6.47 -7.50
N TYR A 100 -18.49 7.22 -6.99
CA TYR A 100 -18.33 8.63 -6.68
C TYR A 100 -17.16 8.91 -5.73
N MET A 101 -16.21 9.76 -6.16
CA MET A 101 -14.94 9.97 -5.49
C MET A 101 -14.97 10.99 -4.35
N ARG A 102 -16.06 11.73 -4.16
CA ARG A 102 -16.22 12.66 -3.02
C ARG A 102 -17.04 11.99 -1.93
N THR A 103 -16.39 11.15 -1.15
CA THR A 103 -17.03 10.37 -0.09
C THR A 103 -16.10 10.21 1.12
N ASP A 104 -16.69 10.26 2.30
CA ASP A 104 -16.03 9.93 3.57
C ASP A 104 -16.16 8.43 3.91
N SER A 105 -17.04 7.73 3.19
CA SER A 105 -17.36 6.33 3.45
C SER A 105 -16.20 5.41 3.06
N ILE A 106 -16.03 4.36 3.85
CA ILE A 106 -15.17 3.20 3.56
C ILE A 106 -15.99 1.92 3.47
N THR A 107 -17.32 2.06 3.43
CA THR A 107 -18.27 0.95 3.42
C THR A 107 -18.56 0.52 2.00
N LEU A 108 -18.68 -0.77 1.77
CA LEU A 108 -19.12 -1.37 0.52
C LEU A 108 -20.52 -1.96 0.70
N SER A 109 -21.33 -1.94 -0.36
CA SER A 109 -22.61 -2.64 -0.36
C SER A 109 -22.37 -4.16 -0.26
N LYS A 110 -23.40 -4.88 0.22
CA LYS A 110 -23.33 -6.34 0.32
C LYS A 110 -23.09 -6.97 -1.06
N ASP A 111 -23.80 -6.50 -2.09
CA ASP A 111 -23.68 -7.02 -3.45
C ASP A 111 -22.28 -6.77 -4.02
N SER A 112 -21.67 -5.61 -3.73
CA SER A 112 -20.28 -5.32 -4.10
C SER A 112 -19.30 -6.27 -3.42
N ILE A 113 -19.49 -6.53 -2.13
CA ILE A 113 -18.65 -7.46 -1.36
C ILE A 113 -18.76 -8.88 -1.96
N ASP A 114 -19.96 -9.34 -2.23
CA ASP A 114 -20.18 -10.69 -2.77
C ASP A 114 -19.56 -10.84 -4.17
N THR A 115 -19.72 -9.81 -5.03
CA THR A 115 -19.06 -9.77 -6.35
C THR A 115 -17.55 -9.78 -6.26
N ILE A 116 -16.96 -8.97 -5.36
CA ILE A 116 -15.51 -8.91 -5.14
C ILE A 116 -15.00 -10.27 -4.65
N ARG A 117 -15.67 -10.87 -3.68
CA ARG A 117 -15.29 -12.18 -3.12
C ARG A 117 -15.32 -13.28 -4.18
N LYS A 118 -16.37 -13.31 -5.00
CA LYS A 118 -16.46 -14.24 -6.13
C LYS A 118 -15.31 -14.05 -7.11
N ASN A 119 -15.01 -12.82 -7.49
CA ASN A 119 -13.88 -12.51 -8.39
C ASN A 119 -12.53 -12.93 -7.79
N ILE A 120 -12.29 -12.71 -6.49
CA ILE A 120 -11.06 -13.16 -5.83
C ILE A 120 -10.93 -14.67 -5.89
N SER A 121 -11.99 -15.42 -5.56
CA SER A 121 -11.99 -16.88 -5.63
C SER A 121 -11.70 -17.38 -7.04
N GLU A 122 -12.35 -16.82 -8.06
CA GLU A 122 -12.19 -17.21 -9.46
C GLU A 122 -10.82 -16.86 -10.05
N GLN A 123 -10.28 -15.68 -9.73
CA GLN A 123 -9.02 -15.19 -10.32
C GLN A 123 -7.77 -15.67 -9.57
N TYR A 124 -7.84 -15.79 -8.25
CA TYR A 124 -6.67 -16.03 -7.39
C TYR A 124 -6.79 -17.33 -6.58
N GLY A 125 -7.99 -17.89 -6.45
CA GLY A 125 -8.29 -19.08 -5.66
C GLY A 125 -8.63 -18.79 -4.20
N ASP A 126 -9.27 -19.76 -3.55
CA ASP A 126 -9.84 -19.63 -2.21
C ASP A 126 -8.80 -19.33 -1.11
N LYS A 127 -7.53 -19.65 -1.34
CA LYS A 127 -6.44 -19.31 -0.41
C LYS A 127 -6.28 -17.80 -0.15
N TYR A 128 -6.72 -16.98 -1.09
CA TYR A 128 -6.66 -15.52 -1.01
C TYR A 128 -7.96 -14.91 -0.48
N LEU A 129 -8.97 -15.74 -0.22
CA LEU A 129 -10.27 -15.32 0.24
C LEU A 129 -10.40 -15.55 1.75
N PRO A 130 -10.56 -14.52 2.58
CA PRO A 130 -10.86 -14.68 4.01
C PRO A 130 -12.18 -15.41 4.22
N ASP A 131 -12.31 -16.22 5.28
CA ASP A 131 -13.55 -16.93 5.61
C ASP A 131 -14.77 -16.02 5.71
N LYS A 132 -14.56 -14.82 6.25
CA LYS A 132 -15.59 -13.79 6.39
C LYS A 132 -15.16 -12.49 5.73
N PRO A 133 -16.10 -11.66 5.23
CA PRO A 133 -15.80 -10.31 4.78
C PRO A 133 -15.06 -9.53 5.87
N ILE A 134 -14.08 -8.74 5.45
CA ILE A 134 -13.34 -7.89 6.39
C ILE A 134 -14.14 -6.61 6.60
N GLU A 135 -14.51 -6.35 7.84
CA GLU A 135 -15.21 -5.12 8.23
C GLU A 135 -14.21 -4.05 8.67
N TYR A 136 -14.41 -2.84 8.19
CA TYR A 136 -13.63 -1.67 8.55
C TYR A 136 -14.51 -0.68 9.30
N LYS A 137 -14.09 -0.30 10.51
CA LYS A 137 -14.85 0.66 11.33
C LYS A 137 -14.48 2.08 10.93
N SER A 138 -15.46 2.88 10.55
CA SER A 138 -15.30 4.33 10.42
C SER A 138 -15.07 4.93 11.81
N ARG A 139 -14.09 5.85 11.93
CA ARG A 139 -13.87 6.61 13.17
C ARG A 139 -14.92 7.69 13.39
N LYS A 140 -15.65 8.08 12.38
CA LYS A 140 -16.70 9.09 12.45
C LYS A 140 -18.03 8.40 12.78
N LYS A 141 -18.59 8.70 13.96
CA LYS A 141 -19.90 8.20 14.42
C LYS A 141 -21.09 8.62 13.53
N ASN A 142 -20.91 9.62 12.68
CA ASN A 142 -21.95 10.22 11.82
C ASN A 142 -21.53 10.19 10.33
N ALA A 143 -20.74 9.22 9.88
CA ALA A 143 -20.55 9.02 8.45
C ALA A 143 -21.93 8.73 7.86
N GLN A 144 -22.42 9.62 7.00
CA GLN A 144 -23.68 9.44 6.30
C GLN A 144 -23.62 8.11 5.55
N GLU A 145 -24.41 7.14 6.00
CA GLU A 145 -24.46 5.77 5.46
C GLU A 145 -24.91 5.71 3.98
N ALA A 146 -25.24 6.87 3.40
CA ALA A 146 -25.77 6.99 2.04
C ALA A 146 -24.71 6.82 0.92
N HIS A 147 -23.42 6.90 1.21
CA HIS A 147 -22.38 6.85 0.19
C HIS A 147 -21.49 5.62 0.36
N GLU A 148 -21.19 4.99 -0.76
CA GLU A 148 -20.23 3.89 -0.84
C GLU A 148 -18.80 4.41 -0.86
N ALA A 149 -17.82 3.55 -0.54
CA ALA A 149 -16.40 3.81 -0.73
C ALA A 149 -16.05 3.95 -2.22
N ILE A 150 -14.89 4.48 -2.52
CA ILE A 150 -14.34 4.56 -3.88
C ILE A 150 -13.84 3.17 -4.28
N ARG A 151 -14.42 2.60 -5.32
CA ARG A 151 -14.06 1.31 -5.88
C ARG A 151 -14.29 1.24 -7.39
N PRO A 152 -13.75 0.26 -8.10
CA PRO A 152 -14.18 -0.02 -9.47
C PRO A 152 -15.67 -0.30 -9.53
N THR A 153 -16.35 0.21 -10.55
CA THR A 153 -17.78 -0.07 -10.83
C THR A 153 -17.95 -1.50 -11.30
N ASP A 154 -17.06 -1.94 -12.19
CA ASP A 154 -16.96 -3.31 -12.68
C ASP A 154 -15.56 -3.87 -12.40
N ILE A 155 -15.47 -4.83 -11.50
CA ILE A 155 -14.21 -5.46 -11.10
C ILE A 155 -13.65 -6.40 -12.17
N SER A 156 -14.42 -6.76 -13.18
CA SER A 156 -13.94 -7.59 -14.30
C SER A 156 -13.11 -6.80 -15.30
N ILE A 157 -13.27 -5.49 -15.35
CA ILE A 157 -12.51 -4.61 -16.23
C ILE A 157 -11.11 -4.39 -15.62
N LYS A 158 -10.10 -4.98 -16.24
CA LYS A 158 -8.70 -4.79 -15.83
C LYS A 158 -8.14 -3.53 -16.48
N PRO A 159 -7.34 -2.72 -15.76
CA PRO A 159 -6.71 -1.52 -16.35
C PRO A 159 -5.98 -1.81 -17.66
N GLU A 160 -5.27 -2.94 -17.73
CA GLU A 160 -4.51 -3.33 -18.92
C GLU A 160 -5.40 -3.54 -20.15
N SER A 161 -6.64 -4.00 -19.96
CA SER A 161 -7.58 -4.27 -21.07
C SER A 161 -8.16 -3.00 -21.71
N ILE A 162 -8.08 -1.87 -21.00
CA ILE A 162 -8.62 -0.58 -21.45
C ILE A 162 -7.54 0.51 -21.54
N LYS A 163 -6.27 0.13 -21.47
CA LYS A 163 -5.14 1.05 -21.47
C LYS A 163 -5.16 2.05 -22.63
N ASP A 164 -5.52 1.60 -23.81
CA ASP A 164 -5.54 2.43 -25.02
C ASP A 164 -6.62 3.54 -25.00
N TYR A 165 -7.55 3.46 -24.05
CA TYR A 165 -8.61 4.46 -23.84
C TYR A 165 -8.31 5.43 -22.68
N LEU A 166 -7.22 5.20 -21.96
CA LEU A 166 -6.84 5.96 -20.77
C LEU A 166 -5.65 6.87 -21.07
N SER A 167 -5.60 8.03 -20.43
CA SER A 167 -4.35 8.78 -20.38
C SER A 167 -3.34 8.05 -19.47
N GLU A 168 -2.05 8.40 -19.59
CA GLU A 168 -0.98 7.86 -18.76
C GLU A 168 -1.27 8.05 -17.25
N GLU A 169 -1.83 9.21 -16.89
CA GLU A 169 -2.19 9.53 -15.51
C GLU A 169 -3.42 8.77 -15.02
N GLN A 170 -4.35 8.41 -15.91
CA GLN A 170 -5.55 7.62 -15.58
C GLN A 170 -5.23 6.13 -15.42
N PHE A 171 -4.28 5.63 -16.23
CA PHE A 171 -3.80 4.24 -16.19
C PHE A 171 -2.91 4.00 -14.97
#